data_e50aead422c55c7d724f9ede31d0e8f3
#
_entry.id   e50aead422c55c7d724f9ede31d0e8f3
#
_cell.length_a   1.000
_cell.length_b   1.000
_cell.length_c   1.000
_cell.angle_alpha   90.00
_cell.angle_beta   90.00
_cell.angle_gamma   90.00
#
_symmetry.space_group_name_H-M   'P 1'
#
loop_
_entity.id
_entity.type
_entity.pdbx_description
1 polymer ?
#
loop_
_entity_poly.entity_id
_entity_poly.type
_entity_poly.pdbx_seq_one_letter_code
_entity_poly.pdbx_strand_id
1 'polypeptide(L)'
;MHVGELLKALEELGLKDNTVVMYSTDNGPHYNTWPDAGTTPFRSEKNSNWEGAYRVPAFVRWPGKFPAGTTLNGIVSHEDWLPTFAAIAGDTTVKERLLKGTTINGRSYRNHLDGYNQLDYLSGKVKESPRNEFWYVNDDAQIVAARYQDWKVVFLENRGQAFGVWREPFVELRAPLIFNLRRDPFEKAQHNSNTYNDWWLDRAFVLVPIQGLAAKFLMTMKDYPPSQTPGAFNLSKIEEQLRNAGGGK
;
A
#
# COMPACT_ATOMS: atom_id res chain seq x y z
N MET A 1 0.51 -27.30 -0.10
CA MET A 1 0.35 -28.38 0.89
C MET A 1 -0.17 -27.80 2.20
N HIS A 2 0.55 -26.95 2.90
CA HIS A 2 0.13 -26.43 4.22
C HIS A 2 -1.18 -25.64 4.27
N VAL A 3 -1.51 -24.84 3.25
CA VAL A 3 -2.80 -24.11 3.19
C VAL A 3 -3.96 -25.11 3.16
N GLY A 4 -3.85 -26.19 2.37
CA GLY A 4 -4.88 -27.24 2.31
C GLY A 4 -5.05 -27.97 3.65
N GLU A 5 -3.97 -28.22 4.38
CA GLU A 5 -4.02 -28.85 5.71
C GLU A 5 -4.73 -27.95 6.74
N LEU A 6 -4.46 -26.63 6.72
CA LEU A 6 -5.15 -25.66 7.57
C LEU A 6 -6.65 -25.58 7.27
N LEU A 7 -7.02 -25.55 5.98
CA LEU A 7 -8.43 -25.54 5.59
C LEU A 7 -9.16 -26.81 5.98
N LYS A 8 -8.49 -27.97 5.88
CA LYS A 8 -9.02 -29.27 6.32
C LYS A 8 -9.21 -29.30 7.83
N ALA A 9 -8.25 -28.80 8.60
CA ALA A 9 -8.38 -28.72 10.05
C ALA A 9 -9.57 -27.86 10.49
N LEU A 10 -9.82 -26.71 9.83
CA LEU A 10 -10.99 -25.89 10.10
C LEU A 10 -12.31 -26.63 9.79
N GLU A 11 -12.33 -27.48 8.78
CA GLU A 11 -13.50 -28.29 8.43
C GLU A 11 -13.72 -29.39 9.47
N GLU A 12 -12.68 -30.13 9.83
CA GLU A 12 -12.71 -31.21 10.85
C GLU A 12 -13.12 -30.70 12.24
N LEU A 13 -12.74 -29.45 12.58
CA LEU A 13 -13.10 -28.80 13.84
C LEU A 13 -14.50 -28.13 13.81
N GLY A 14 -15.20 -28.15 12.67
CA GLY A 14 -16.50 -27.47 12.53
C GLY A 14 -16.43 -25.93 12.53
N LEU A 15 -15.26 -25.35 12.32
CA LEU A 15 -15.01 -23.90 12.37
C LEU A 15 -15.07 -23.22 11.01
N LYS A 16 -15.14 -23.98 9.93
CA LYS A 16 -15.05 -23.54 8.54
C LYS A 16 -15.94 -22.36 8.20
N ASP A 17 -17.20 -22.37 8.63
CA ASP A 17 -18.19 -21.36 8.26
C ASP A 17 -18.16 -20.11 9.14
N ASN A 18 -17.49 -20.21 10.30
CA ASN A 18 -17.29 -19.09 11.22
C ASN A 18 -15.87 -18.57 11.27
N THR A 19 -15.09 -18.82 10.22
CA THR A 19 -13.69 -18.38 10.14
C THR A 19 -13.43 -17.67 8.82
N VAL A 20 -12.93 -16.44 8.89
CA VAL A 20 -12.35 -15.75 7.74
C VAL A 20 -10.91 -16.21 7.58
N VAL A 21 -10.59 -16.76 6.42
CA VAL A 21 -9.21 -17.13 6.07
C VAL A 21 -8.70 -16.19 5.00
N MET A 22 -7.64 -15.46 5.31
CA MET A 22 -6.95 -14.58 4.38
C MET A 22 -5.53 -15.09 4.18
N TYR A 23 -5.11 -15.14 2.93
CA TYR A 23 -3.74 -15.44 2.53
C TYR A 23 -3.21 -14.34 1.64
N SER A 24 -2.03 -13.86 1.94
CA SER A 24 -1.29 -12.89 1.15
C SER A 24 0.20 -13.02 1.41
N THR A 25 1.01 -12.18 0.77
CA THR A 25 2.39 -11.91 1.17
C THR A 25 2.52 -10.44 1.55
N ASP A 26 3.52 -10.09 2.33
CA ASP A 26 3.76 -8.74 2.84
C ASP A 26 4.20 -7.76 1.74
N ASN A 27 4.96 -8.24 0.75
CA ASN A 27 5.53 -7.45 -0.35
C ASN A 27 5.77 -8.32 -1.58
N GLY A 28 6.15 -7.68 -2.68
CA GLY A 28 6.60 -8.37 -3.88
C GLY A 28 7.91 -9.14 -3.67
N PRO A 29 8.32 -9.96 -4.65
CA PRO A 29 9.53 -10.79 -4.54
C PRO A 29 10.79 -9.95 -4.40
N HIS A 30 11.80 -10.53 -3.75
CA HIS A 30 13.15 -10.00 -3.71
C HIS A 30 14.06 -10.82 -4.64
N TYR A 31 14.75 -10.16 -5.58
CA TYR A 31 15.51 -10.85 -6.61
C TYR A 31 16.81 -11.48 -6.15
N ASN A 32 17.26 -11.23 -4.93
CA ASN A 32 18.48 -11.84 -4.38
C ASN A 32 18.46 -13.38 -4.38
N THR A 33 17.27 -13.99 -4.37
CA THR A 33 17.09 -15.44 -4.33
C THR A 33 16.63 -16.02 -5.66
N TRP A 34 16.44 -15.17 -6.69
CA TRP A 34 16.14 -15.66 -8.04
C TRP A 34 17.39 -16.34 -8.63
N PRO A 35 17.28 -17.46 -9.36
CA PRO A 35 16.05 -18.07 -9.92
C PRO A 35 15.31 -19.03 -9.00
N ASP A 36 15.77 -19.32 -7.78
CA ASP A 36 15.11 -20.27 -6.87
C ASP A 36 13.84 -19.68 -6.21
N ALA A 37 13.70 -18.36 -6.19
CA ALA A 37 12.48 -17.68 -5.81
C ALA A 37 11.67 -17.20 -7.03
N GLY A 38 10.39 -16.96 -6.82
CA GLY A 38 9.51 -16.40 -7.84
C GLY A 38 9.84 -14.96 -8.21
N THR A 39 9.54 -14.58 -9.44
CA THR A 39 9.49 -13.20 -9.92
C THR A 39 8.11 -12.92 -10.49
N THR A 40 7.80 -11.66 -10.73
CA THR A 40 6.55 -11.22 -11.37
C THR A 40 6.87 -10.43 -12.64
N PRO A 41 5.92 -10.29 -13.57
CA PRO A 41 6.12 -9.46 -14.76
C PRO A 41 6.12 -7.96 -14.46
N PHE A 42 5.69 -7.56 -13.25
CA PHE A 42 5.65 -6.17 -12.83
C PHE A 42 7.06 -5.63 -12.61
N ARG A 43 7.21 -4.31 -12.80
CA ARG A 43 8.52 -3.64 -12.69
C ARG A 43 9.10 -3.80 -11.28
N SER A 44 10.40 -4.14 -11.23
CA SER A 44 11.25 -4.19 -10.04
C SER A 44 10.76 -5.15 -8.94
N GLU A 45 11.16 -4.93 -7.72
CA GLU A 45 11.16 -5.88 -6.63
C GLU A 45 10.93 -5.20 -5.27
N LYS A 46 10.81 -5.99 -4.19
CA LYS A 46 10.77 -5.51 -2.80
C LYS A 46 11.73 -4.35 -2.57
N ASN A 47 11.30 -3.38 -1.76
CA ASN A 47 12.03 -2.15 -1.41
C ASN A 47 12.19 -1.14 -2.55
N SER A 48 11.46 -1.30 -3.65
CA SER A 48 11.33 -0.26 -4.67
C SER A 48 9.94 0.37 -4.62
N ASN A 49 9.69 1.40 -5.44
CA ASN A 49 8.39 2.05 -5.54
C ASN A 49 7.59 1.63 -6.79
N TRP A 50 7.97 0.52 -7.40
CA TRP A 50 7.36 -0.01 -8.60
C TRP A 50 6.32 -1.08 -8.28
N GLU A 51 5.44 -1.37 -9.23
CA GLU A 51 4.35 -2.34 -9.04
C GLU A 51 4.83 -3.73 -8.62
N GLY A 52 6.06 -4.13 -9.01
CA GLY A 52 6.66 -5.41 -8.60
C GLY A 52 6.95 -5.51 -7.10
N ALA A 53 7.11 -4.38 -6.41
CA ALA A 53 7.29 -4.35 -4.95
C ALA A 53 5.97 -4.44 -4.19
N TYR A 54 4.87 -3.90 -4.76
CA TYR A 54 3.61 -3.67 -4.05
C TYR A 54 2.48 -4.62 -4.45
N ARG A 55 2.48 -5.12 -5.71
CA ARG A 55 1.47 -6.08 -6.13
C ARG A 55 1.77 -7.46 -5.59
N VAL A 56 0.86 -7.98 -4.80
CA VAL A 56 0.96 -9.28 -4.15
C VAL A 56 -0.29 -10.12 -4.43
N PRO A 57 -0.16 -11.46 -4.47
CA PRO A 57 -1.32 -12.33 -4.48
C PRO A 57 -2.09 -12.17 -3.16
N ALA A 58 -3.42 -12.06 -3.25
CA ALA A 58 -4.28 -11.97 -2.09
C ALA A 58 -5.53 -12.81 -2.31
N PHE A 59 -5.83 -13.67 -1.35
CA PHE A 59 -7.00 -14.55 -1.36
C PHE A 59 -7.71 -14.43 -0.02
N VAL A 60 -9.03 -14.34 -0.06
CA VAL A 60 -9.85 -14.35 1.15
C VAL A 60 -11.00 -15.32 0.98
N ARG A 61 -11.31 -16.07 2.03
CA ARG A 61 -12.37 -17.05 2.06
C ARG A 61 -13.21 -16.88 3.33
N TRP A 62 -14.52 -16.81 3.15
CA TRP A 62 -15.51 -16.91 4.22
C TRP A 62 -16.78 -17.54 3.66
N PRO A 63 -16.96 -18.87 3.86
CA PRO A 63 -18.09 -19.60 3.27
C PRO A 63 -19.45 -18.98 3.63
N GLY A 64 -20.35 -18.88 2.66
CA GLY A 64 -21.68 -18.30 2.85
C GLY A 64 -21.72 -16.76 3.00
N LYS A 65 -20.56 -16.10 3.03
CA LYS A 65 -20.44 -14.64 3.15
C LYS A 65 -19.74 -14.01 1.94
N PHE A 66 -18.65 -14.63 1.48
CA PHE A 66 -17.92 -14.18 0.30
C PHE A 66 -18.20 -15.15 -0.87
N PRO A 67 -18.57 -14.65 -2.06
CA PRO A 67 -18.84 -15.48 -3.23
C PRO A 67 -17.61 -16.29 -3.63
N ALA A 68 -17.76 -17.60 -3.76
CA ALA A 68 -16.67 -18.49 -4.16
C ALA A 68 -16.28 -18.27 -5.63
N GLY A 69 -14.98 -18.39 -5.95
CA GLY A 69 -14.45 -18.31 -7.32
C GLY A 69 -14.52 -16.93 -7.94
N THR A 70 -14.78 -15.88 -7.15
CA THR A 70 -14.88 -14.51 -7.65
C THR A 70 -13.50 -13.87 -7.73
N THR A 71 -13.22 -13.14 -8.82
CA THR A 71 -12.05 -12.28 -8.96
C THR A 71 -12.48 -10.83 -8.83
N LEU A 72 -11.88 -10.11 -7.88
CA LEU A 72 -12.13 -8.70 -7.62
C LEU A 72 -10.92 -7.87 -8.09
N ASN A 73 -11.15 -6.85 -8.92
CA ASN A 73 -10.10 -6.05 -9.54
C ASN A 73 -9.96 -4.63 -8.97
N GLY A 74 -10.80 -4.24 -8.01
CA GLY A 74 -10.67 -2.96 -7.30
C GLY A 74 -9.45 -2.94 -6.39
N ILE A 75 -8.99 -1.76 -6.04
CA ILE A 75 -7.83 -1.59 -5.17
C ILE A 75 -8.21 -2.07 -3.77
N VAL A 76 -7.40 -2.96 -3.20
CA VAL A 76 -7.43 -3.38 -1.80
C VAL A 76 -6.01 -3.33 -1.27
N SER A 77 -5.83 -2.75 -0.10
CA SER A 77 -4.53 -2.62 0.55
C SER A 77 -4.49 -3.36 1.89
N HIS A 78 -3.30 -3.70 2.39
CA HIS A 78 -3.14 -4.38 3.68
C HIS A 78 -3.72 -3.57 4.84
N GLU A 79 -3.66 -2.26 4.79
CA GLU A 79 -4.24 -1.36 5.79
C GLU A 79 -5.77 -1.43 5.87
N ASP A 80 -6.44 -1.97 4.84
CA ASP A 80 -7.89 -2.14 4.81
C ASP A 80 -8.37 -3.28 5.71
N TRP A 81 -7.50 -4.22 6.07
CA TRP A 81 -7.89 -5.38 6.86
C TRP A 81 -8.33 -5.02 8.27
N LEU A 82 -7.70 -4.01 8.91
CA LEU A 82 -8.10 -3.61 10.25
C LEU A 82 -9.56 -3.13 10.31
N PRO A 83 -10.01 -2.11 9.56
CA PRO A 83 -11.41 -1.70 9.57
C PRO A 83 -12.35 -2.76 9.00
N THR A 84 -11.89 -3.62 8.09
CA THR A 84 -12.69 -4.73 7.55
C THR A 84 -12.94 -5.80 8.61
N PHE A 85 -11.93 -6.23 9.36
CA PHE A 85 -12.12 -7.21 10.44
C PHE A 85 -12.93 -6.63 11.60
N ALA A 86 -12.77 -5.34 11.92
CA ALA A 86 -13.63 -4.67 12.89
C ALA A 86 -15.11 -4.72 12.45
N ALA A 87 -15.39 -4.44 11.17
CA ALA A 87 -16.74 -4.51 10.63
C ALA A 87 -17.29 -5.94 10.63
N ILE A 88 -16.48 -6.95 10.31
CA ILE A 88 -16.83 -8.38 10.41
C ILE A 88 -17.20 -8.75 11.85
N ALA A 89 -16.50 -8.19 12.83
CA ALA A 89 -16.78 -8.38 14.26
C ALA A 89 -17.95 -7.51 14.78
N GLY A 90 -18.61 -6.74 13.91
CA GLY A 90 -19.79 -5.92 14.24
C GLY A 90 -19.48 -4.45 14.57
N ASP A 91 -18.23 -4.02 14.51
CA ASP A 91 -17.83 -2.62 14.72
C ASP A 91 -17.55 -1.92 13.38
N THR A 92 -18.57 -1.30 12.82
CA THR A 92 -18.45 -0.50 11.58
C THR A 92 -17.99 0.94 11.83
N THR A 93 -17.80 1.34 13.09
CA THR A 93 -17.51 2.72 13.54
C THR A 93 -16.09 2.91 14.06
N VAL A 94 -15.24 1.91 13.90
CA VAL A 94 -13.87 1.92 14.47
C VAL A 94 -13.05 3.15 14.04
N LYS A 95 -13.17 3.58 12.78
CA LYS A 95 -12.46 4.77 12.27
C LYS A 95 -12.90 6.04 12.98
N GLU A 96 -14.20 6.29 13.04
CA GLU A 96 -14.79 7.47 13.67
C GLU A 96 -14.50 7.51 15.17
N ARG A 97 -14.56 6.36 15.84
CA ARG A 97 -14.24 6.25 17.27
C ARG A 97 -12.78 6.56 17.55
N LEU A 98 -11.86 6.02 16.74
CA LEU A 98 -10.43 6.28 16.88
C LEU A 98 -10.06 7.73 16.56
N LEU A 99 -10.69 8.36 15.56
CA LEU A 99 -10.50 9.78 15.27
C LEU A 99 -10.90 10.69 16.45
N LYS A 100 -12.03 10.39 17.11
CA LYS A 100 -12.52 11.14 18.26
C LYS A 100 -11.74 10.84 19.55
N GLY A 101 -11.10 9.71 19.59
CA GLY A 101 -10.50 9.14 20.79
C GLY A 101 -11.43 8.14 21.47
N THR A 102 -10.88 7.00 21.86
CA THR A 102 -11.60 5.91 22.52
C THR A 102 -10.70 5.18 23.49
N THR A 103 -11.30 4.56 24.51
CA THR A 103 -10.57 3.71 25.46
C THR A 103 -10.87 2.24 25.17
N ILE A 104 -9.82 1.45 24.97
CA ILE A 104 -9.89 0.00 24.75
C ILE A 104 -9.01 -0.67 25.79
N ASN A 105 -9.57 -1.57 26.58
CA ASN A 105 -8.85 -2.30 27.65
C ASN A 105 -8.05 -1.35 28.58
N GLY A 106 -8.65 -0.23 28.98
CA GLY A 106 -8.04 0.74 29.89
C GLY A 106 -6.98 1.66 29.27
N ARG A 107 -6.71 1.53 27.97
CA ARG A 107 -5.79 2.42 27.24
C ARG A 107 -6.56 3.35 26.31
N SER A 108 -6.19 4.61 26.28
CA SER A 108 -6.76 5.60 25.39
C SER A 108 -6.01 5.64 24.06
N TYR A 109 -6.77 5.64 22.98
CA TYR A 109 -6.26 5.70 21.61
C TYR A 109 -6.94 6.86 20.88
N ARG A 110 -6.16 7.62 20.13
CA ARG A 110 -6.63 8.62 19.17
C ARG A 110 -5.77 8.50 17.93
N ASN A 111 -6.32 7.91 16.88
CA ASN A 111 -5.59 7.53 15.67
C ASN A 111 -6.40 7.83 14.41
N HIS A 112 -5.71 8.16 13.33
CA HIS A 112 -6.24 8.13 11.98
C HIS A 112 -5.95 6.74 11.37
N LEU A 113 -6.99 6.09 10.83
CA LEU A 113 -6.84 4.86 10.06
C LEU A 113 -6.98 5.18 8.58
N ASP A 114 -5.95 4.89 7.78
CA ASP A 114 -5.95 5.10 6.34
C ASP A 114 -6.68 3.98 5.58
N GLY A 115 -6.94 2.84 6.24
CA GLY A 115 -7.67 1.71 5.69
C GLY A 115 -9.15 1.99 5.45
N TYR A 116 -9.73 1.27 4.50
CA TYR A 116 -11.16 1.26 4.18
C TYR A 116 -11.81 -0.06 4.59
N ASN A 117 -13.05 -0.02 5.02
CA ASN A 117 -13.83 -1.23 5.25
C ASN A 117 -14.24 -1.84 3.89
N GLN A 118 -13.68 -2.99 3.56
CA GLN A 118 -13.88 -3.70 2.31
C GLN A 118 -15.01 -4.75 2.37
N LEU A 119 -15.72 -4.89 3.51
CA LEU A 119 -16.67 -5.98 3.73
C LEU A 119 -17.75 -6.08 2.66
N ASP A 120 -18.36 -4.96 2.28
CA ASP A 120 -19.43 -4.96 1.29
C ASP A 120 -18.90 -5.25 -0.12
N TYR A 121 -17.67 -4.82 -0.44
CA TYR A 121 -17.01 -5.16 -1.69
C TYR A 121 -16.64 -6.64 -1.76
N LEU A 122 -16.01 -7.18 -0.72
CA LEU A 122 -15.64 -8.60 -0.66
C LEU A 122 -16.84 -9.55 -0.65
N SER A 123 -17.97 -9.11 -0.08
CA SER A 123 -19.22 -9.87 -0.08
C SER A 123 -20.04 -9.75 -1.37
N GLY A 124 -19.63 -8.91 -2.32
CA GLY A 124 -20.33 -8.67 -3.58
C GLY A 124 -21.59 -7.81 -3.46
N LYS A 125 -21.84 -7.18 -2.31
CA LYS A 125 -22.97 -6.24 -2.15
C LYS A 125 -22.77 -4.95 -2.96
N VAL A 126 -21.53 -4.53 -3.14
CA VAL A 126 -21.15 -3.42 -4.01
C VAL A 126 -20.16 -3.91 -5.08
N LYS A 127 -20.19 -3.27 -6.25
CA LYS A 127 -19.34 -3.66 -7.40
C LYS A 127 -17.94 -3.08 -7.35
N GLU A 128 -17.77 -1.98 -6.65
CA GLU A 128 -16.53 -1.20 -6.65
C GLU A 128 -15.91 -1.17 -5.25
N SER A 129 -14.60 -1.21 -5.19
CA SER A 129 -13.87 -0.99 -3.94
C SER A 129 -14.11 0.43 -3.43
N PRO A 130 -14.26 0.63 -2.11
CA PRO A 130 -14.30 1.97 -1.54
C PRO A 130 -12.96 2.71 -1.64
N ARG A 131 -11.85 1.98 -1.92
CA ARG A 131 -10.53 2.55 -2.11
C ARG A 131 -10.29 2.93 -3.57
N ASN A 132 -9.92 4.18 -3.80
CA ASN A 132 -9.57 4.69 -5.13
C ASN A 132 -8.12 5.12 -5.23
N GLU A 133 -7.42 5.29 -4.11
CA GLU A 133 -6.03 5.76 -4.04
C GLU A 133 -5.13 4.78 -3.28
N PHE A 134 -3.82 4.90 -3.54
CA PHE A 134 -2.77 4.20 -2.80
C PHE A 134 -1.51 5.05 -2.73
N TRP A 135 -0.88 5.07 -1.55
CA TRP A 135 0.35 5.82 -1.26
C TRP A 135 1.54 4.87 -1.20
N TYR A 136 2.53 5.13 -2.03
CA TYR A 136 3.80 4.40 -1.99
C TYR A 136 4.73 5.16 -1.07
N VAL A 137 5.12 4.54 0.02
CA VAL A 137 5.95 5.15 1.07
C VAL A 137 7.23 4.33 1.23
N ASN A 138 8.39 5.00 1.28
CA ASN A 138 9.66 4.35 1.53
C ASN A 138 10.00 4.27 3.03
N ASP A 139 11.13 3.65 3.38
CA ASP A 139 11.59 3.49 4.75
C ASP A 139 11.98 4.82 5.42
N ASP A 140 12.20 5.87 4.64
CA ASP A 140 12.42 7.24 5.12
C ASP A 140 11.12 7.99 5.41
N ALA A 141 9.96 7.31 5.32
CA ALA A 141 8.61 7.88 5.46
C ALA A 141 8.27 8.97 4.42
N GLN A 142 8.91 8.93 3.24
CA GLN A 142 8.60 9.82 2.14
C GLN A 142 7.52 9.19 1.24
N ILE A 143 6.57 10.00 0.77
CA ILE A 143 5.67 9.58 -0.32
C ILE A 143 6.47 9.59 -1.62
N VAL A 144 6.81 8.40 -2.11
CA VAL A 144 7.63 8.24 -3.33
C VAL A 144 6.77 8.15 -4.58
N ALA A 145 5.52 7.71 -4.45
CA ALA A 145 4.53 7.72 -5.53
C ALA A 145 3.11 7.78 -4.97
N ALA A 146 2.17 8.14 -5.81
CA ALA A 146 0.74 8.11 -5.52
C ALA A 146 -0.01 7.44 -6.67
N ARG A 147 -1.01 6.62 -6.35
CA ARG A 147 -1.95 6.05 -7.30
C ARG A 147 -3.35 6.59 -7.03
N TYR A 148 -4.05 6.95 -8.10
CA TYR A 148 -5.47 7.22 -8.07
C TYR A 148 -6.14 6.50 -9.24
N GLN A 149 -7.00 5.54 -8.93
CA GLN A 149 -7.60 4.63 -9.91
C GLN A 149 -6.51 3.95 -10.78
N ASP A 150 -6.51 4.22 -12.09
CA ASP A 150 -5.54 3.68 -13.04
C ASP A 150 -4.26 4.53 -13.18
N TRP A 151 -4.24 5.71 -12.59
CA TRP A 151 -3.12 6.64 -12.72
C TRP A 151 -2.14 6.52 -11.57
N LYS A 152 -0.85 6.41 -11.89
CA LYS A 152 0.24 6.47 -10.94
C LYS A 152 1.17 7.61 -11.29
N VAL A 153 1.49 8.43 -10.28
CA VAL A 153 2.48 9.51 -10.36
C VAL A 153 3.63 9.17 -9.44
N VAL A 154 4.85 9.20 -9.98
CA VAL A 154 6.08 8.87 -9.25
C VAL A 154 6.85 10.15 -9.01
N PHE A 155 7.11 10.48 -7.74
CA PHE A 155 7.82 11.68 -7.30
C PHE A 155 9.31 11.43 -7.04
N LEU A 156 9.61 10.26 -6.44
CA LEU A 156 10.95 9.75 -6.23
C LEU A 156 11.03 8.35 -6.82
N GLU A 157 12.18 7.96 -7.37
CA GLU A 157 12.36 6.62 -7.91
C GLU A 157 13.55 5.89 -7.30
N ASN A 158 13.38 4.61 -7.00
CA ASN A 158 14.47 3.70 -6.74
C ASN A 158 15.00 3.16 -8.08
N ARG A 159 16.29 3.39 -8.35
CA ARG A 159 16.99 2.94 -9.57
C ARG A 159 17.81 1.67 -9.35
N GLY A 160 17.88 1.20 -8.10
CA GLY A 160 18.62 0.00 -7.73
C GLY A 160 17.98 -1.27 -8.29
N GLN A 161 18.79 -2.31 -8.38
CA GLN A 161 18.38 -3.67 -8.71
C GLN A 161 19.06 -4.65 -7.76
N ALA A 162 18.45 -5.77 -7.48
CA ALA A 162 18.92 -6.77 -6.54
C ALA A 162 19.32 -6.11 -5.21
N PHE A 163 20.51 -6.32 -4.69
CA PHE A 163 20.93 -5.70 -3.44
C PHE A 163 21.04 -4.16 -3.51
N GLY A 164 21.11 -3.59 -4.71
CA GLY A 164 21.11 -2.13 -4.93
C GLY A 164 19.83 -1.46 -4.42
N VAL A 165 18.66 -2.12 -4.45
CA VAL A 165 17.40 -1.56 -3.93
C VAL A 165 17.47 -1.19 -2.44
N TRP A 166 18.41 -1.78 -1.70
CA TRP A 166 18.64 -1.51 -0.26
C TRP A 166 19.70 -0.44 0.00
N ARG A 167 20.62 -0.23 -0.96
CA ARG A 167 21.78 0.67 -0.78
C ARG A 167 21.65 1.99 -1.52
N GLU A 168 20.98 1.96 -2.66
CA GLU A 168 20.80 3.16 -3.47
C GLU A 168 19.69 4.04 -2.87
N PRO A 169 19.90 5.35 -2.81
CA PRO A 169 18.87 6.28 -2.34
C PRO A 169 17.71 6.36 -3.35
N PHE A 170 16.53 6.74 -2.87
CA PHE A 170 15.47 7.22 -3.74
C PHE A 170 15.87 8.57 -4.34
N VAL A 171 15.76 8.67 -5.66
CA VAL A 171 16.13 9.88 -6.41
C VAL A 171 14.89 10.74 -6.61
N GLU A 172 14.89 11.95 -6.10
CA GLU A 172 13.82 12.91 -6.33
C GLU A 172 13.77 13.34 -7.80
N LEU A 173 12.59 13.30 -8.39
CA LEU A 173 12.38 13.65 -9.77
C LEU A 173 11.94 15.11 -9.89
N ARG A 174 12.69 15.90 -10.66
CA ARG A 174 12.31 17.29 -10.96
C ARG A 174 10.97 17.39 -11.69
N ALA A 175 10.68 16.43 -12.55
CA ALA A 175 9.38 16.23 -13.19
C ALA A 175 8.89 14.83 -12.84
N PRO A 176 7.77 14.68 -12.11
CA PRO A 176 7.24 13.37 -11.75
C PRO A 176 6.91 12.54 -12.99
N LEU A 177 7.08 11.22 -12.89
CA LEU A 177 6.65 10.31 -13.95
C LEU A 177 5.14 10.05 -13.84
N ILE A 178 4.51 9.82 -14.97
CA ILE A 178 3.08 9.48 -15.05
C ILE A 178 2.95 8.12 -15.73
N PHE A 179 2.15 7.24 -15.15
CA PHE A 179 1.76 5.95 -15.72
C PHE A 179 0.25 5.79 -15.70
N ASN A 180 -0.28 5.10 -16.70
CA ASN A 180 -1.62 4.54 -16.63
C ASN A 180 -1.48 3.03 -16.48
N LEU A 181 -1.71 2.51 -15.29
CA LEU A 181 -1.43 1.10 -14.93
C LEU A 181 -2.34 0.10 -15.65
N ARG A 182 -3.43 0.56 -16.26
CA ARG A 182 -4.27 -0.30 -17.10
C ARG A 182 -3.68 -0.48 -18.50
N ARG A 183 -3.00 0.56 -19.03
CA ARG A 183 -2.37 0.53 -20.36
C ARG A 183 -0.92 0.06 -20.31
N ASP A 184 -0.23 0.39 -19.24
CA ASP A 184 1.15 0.00 -18.96
C ASP A 184 1.27 -0.58 -17.54
N PRO A 185 0.73 -1.80 -17.31
CA PRO A 185 0.73 -2.43 -16.00
C PRO A 185 2.13 -2.77 -15.49
N PHE A 186 3.12 -2.78 -16.38
CA PHE A 186 4.51 -3.12 -16.09
C PHE A 186 5.42 -1.90 -15.97
N GLU A 187 4.87 -0.69 -16.09
CA GLU A 187 5.59 0.58 -15.96
C GLU A 187 6.83 0.67 -16.89
N LYS A 188 6.69 0.17 -18.13
CA LYS A 188 7.78 0.08 -19.11
C LYS A 188 7.82 1.23 -20.11
N ALA A 189 6.73 2.00 -20.24
CA ALA A 189 6.62 3.04 -21.28
C ALA A 189 7.73 4.08 -21.17
N GLN A 190 8.15 4.47 -19.97
CA GLN A 190 9.24 5.41 -19.73
C GLN A 190 10.54 5.02 -20.43
N HIS A 191 10.87 3.72 -20.47
CA HIS A 191 12.12 3.23 -21.04
C HIS A 191 12.00 2.72 -22.47
N ASN A 192 10.84 2.20 -22.84
CA ASN A 192 10.66 1.45 -24.06
C ASN A 192 9.84 2.18 -25.14
N SER A 193 9.15 3.26 -24.79
CA SER A 193 8.32 4.00 -25.74
C SER A 193 9.04 5.24 -26.28
N ASN A 194 9.15 5.34 -27.61
CA ASN A 194 9.70 6.53 -28.27
C ASN A 194 8.83 7.78 -28.07
N THR A 195 7.54 7.60 -27.79
CA THR A 195 6.56 8.69 -27.65
C THR A 195 6.13 8.97 -26.21
N TYR A 196 6.84 8.40 -25.21
CA TYR A 196 6.46 8.58 -23.81
C TYR A 196 6.45 10.05 -23.39
N ASN A 197 7.43 10.84 -23.82
CA ASN A 197 7.51 12.25 -23.42
C ASN A 197 6.35 13.08 -23.98
N ASP A 198 5.96 12.86 -25.24
CA ASP A 198 4.79 13.51 -25.83
C ASP A 198 3.51 13.08 -25.10
N TRP A 199 3.37 11.79 -24.85
CA TRP A 199 2.26 11.22 -24.09
C TRP A 199 2.17 11.80 -22.69
N TRP A 200 3.32 12.00 -22.01
CA TRP A 200 3.42 12.59 -20.69
C TRP A 200 2.96 14.06 -20.71
N LEU A 201 3.44 14.85 -21.67
CA LEU A 201 3.04 16.26 -21.83
C LEU A 201 1.53 16.41 -21.99
N ASP A 202 0.92 15.58 -22.83
CA ASP A 202 -0.53 15.57 -23.04
C ASP A 202 -1.33 15.22 -21.78
N ARG A 203 -0.70 14.59 -20.78
CA ARG A 203 -1.34 14.12 -19.55
C ARG A 203 -0.83 14.78 -18.28
N ALA A 204 0.01 15.79 -18.42
CA ALA A 204 0.56 16.55 -17.29
C ALA A 204 -0.55 17.13 -16.37
N PHE A 205 -1.78 17.31 -16.87
CA PHE A 205 -2.93 17.71 -16.08
C PHE A 205 -3.25 16.75 -14.91
N VAL A 206 -2.83 15.47 -14.99
CA VAL A 206 -3.02 14.46 -13.92
C VAL A 206 -2.23 14.83 -12.67
N LEU A 207 -1.13 15.58 -12.80
CA LEU A 207 -0.26 15.93 -11.67
C LEU A 207 -1.02 16.77 -10.62
N VAL A 208 -1.81 17.74 -11.05
CA VAL A 208 -2.48 18.69 -10.14
C VAL A 208 -3.47 18.00 -9.19
N PRO A 209 -4.44 17.19 -9.66
CA PRO A 209 -5.35 16.50 -8.75
C PRO A 209 -4.64 15.50 -7.84
N ILE A 210 -3.61 14.79 -8.31
CA ILE A 210 -2.88 13.82 -7.48
C ILE A 210 -2.03 14.53 -6.42
N GLN A 211 -1.40 15.66 -6.74
CA GLN A 211 -0.72 16.49 -5.74
C GLN A 211 -1.71 17.04 -4.69
N GLY A 212 -2.92 17.42 -5.11
CA GLY A 212 -3.98 17.84 -4.20
C GLY A 212 -4.43 16.73 -3.25
N LEU A 213 -4.51 15.49 -3.73
CA LEU A 213 -4.80 14.31 -2.90
C LEU A 213 -3.65 14.04 -1.92
N ALA A 214 -2.39 14.09 -2.38
CA ALA A 214 -1.21 13.91 -1.54
C ALA A 214 -1.14 14.97 -0.43
N ALA A 215 -1.44 16.23 -0.75
CA ALA A 215 -1.51 17.29 0.24
C ALA A 215 -2.57 17.00 1.32
N LYS A 216 -3.77 16.54 0.95
CA LYS A 216 -4.82 16.15 1.89
C LYS A 216 -4.37 15.01 2.80
N PHE A 217 -3.70 13.99 2.25
CA PHE A 217 -3.16 12.87 3.02
C PHE A 217 -2.10 13.36 4.01
N LEU A 218 -1.13 14.17 3.57
CA LEU A 218 -0.10 14.73 4.45
C LEU A 218 -0.68 15.63 5.55
N MET A 219 -1.78 16.33 5.29
CA MET A 219 -2.46 17.14 6.32
C MET A 219 -3.02 16.29 7.46
N THR A 220 -3.38 15.02 7.23
CA THR A 220 -3.83 14.13 8.32
C THR A 220 -2.70 13.87 9.32
N MET A 221 -1.44 13.86 8.86
CA MET A 221 -0.27 13.64 9.72
C MET A 221 0.02 14.83 10.64
N LYS A 222 -0.53 16.01 10.36
CA LYS A 222 -0.43 17.18 11.26
C LYS A 222 -1.23 16.96 12.54
N ASP A 223 -2.43 16.38 12.40
CA ASP A 223 -3.33 16.13 13.54
C ASP A 223 -3.07 14.76 14.19
N TYR A 224 -2.53 13.83 13.41
CA TYR A 224 -2.21 12.45 13.78
C TYR A 224 -0.79 12.12 13.33
N PRO A 225 0.24 12.63 14.01
CA PRO A 225 1.62 12.41 13.61
C PRO A 225 1.99 10.92 13.65
N PRO A 226 2.93 10.46 12.80
CA PRO A 226 3.41 9.09 12.80
C PRO A 226 3.88 8.67 14.19
N SER A 227 3.44 7.51 14.65
CA SER A 227 3.83 6.96 15.96
C SER A 227 5.20 6.28 15.94
N GLN A 228 5.75 6.03 14.76
CA GLN A 228 7.04 5.38 14.55
C GLN A 228 7.99 6.32 13.82
N THR A 229 9.26 6.24 14.18
CA THR A 229 10.31 6.93 13.42
C THR A 229 10.66 6.12 12.17
N PRO A 230 11.01 6.76 11.05
CA PRO A 230 11.50 6.09 9.85
C PRO A 230 12.67 5.14 10.13
N GLY A 231 12.76 4.04 9.39
CA GLY A 231 13.77 2.99 9.56
C GLY A 231 15.14 3.28 8.94
N ALA A 232 15.38 4.49 8.44
CA ALA A 232 16.61 4.83 7.74
C ALA A 232 17.89 4.65 8.58
N PHE A 233 18.90 4.05 7.97
CA PHE A 233 20.22 3.83 8.58
C PHE A 233 21.22 4.95 8.30
N ASN A 234 20.76 6.08 7.75
CA ASN A 234 21.61 7.23 7.45
C ASN A 234 21.75 8.17 8.67
N LEU A 235 22.67 9.11 8.57
CA LEU A 235 22.95 10.08 9.63
C LEU A 235 22.00 11.27 9.66
N SER A 236 21.06 11.39 8.71
CA SER A 236 20.19 12.56 8.56
C SER A 236 19.41 12.90 9.82
N LYS A 237 18.95 11.89 10.56
CA LYS A 237 18.25 12.09 11.84
C LYS A 237 19.15 12.65 12.93
N ILE A 238 20.39 12.17 13.00
CA ILE A 238 21.37 12.67 13.96
C ILE A 238 21.69 14.12 13.63
N GLU A 239 21.88 14.44 12.36
CA GLU A 239 22.11 15.81 11.88
C GLU A 239 20.93 16.73 12.17
N GLU A 240 19.68 16.26 11.97
CA GLU A 240 18.47 17.00 12.29
C GLU A 240 18.35 17.24 13.80
N GLN A 241 18.59 16.23 14.62
CA GLN A 241 18.60 16.36 16.08
C GLN A 241 19.65 17.37 16.55
N LEU A 242 20.86 17.34 15.99
CA LEU A 242 21.92 18.28 16.29
C LEU A 242 21.57 19.73 15.87
N ARG A 243 20.96 19.91 14.70
CA ARG A 243 20.48 21.24 14.26
C ARG A 243 19.41 21.78 15.20
N ASN A 244 18.46 20.93 15.60
CA ASN A 244 17.37 21.31 16.50
C ASN A 244 17.88 21.59 17.93
N ALA A 245 18.89 20.85 18.40
CA ALA A 245 19.53 21.08 19.69
C ALA A 245 20.42 22.35 19.71
N GLY A 246 21.00 22.72 18.56
CA GLY A 246 21.84 23.93 18.43
C GLY A 246 21.08 25.23 18.18
N GLY A 247 19.77 25.17 17.88
CA GLY A 247 18.92 26.34 17.60
C GLY A 247 18.30 27.01 18.82
N GLY A 248 18.59 26.54 20.03
CA GLY A 248 18.13 27.11 21.29
C GLY A 248 19.17 28.07 21.92
N LYS A 249 19.46 29.20 21.26
CA LYS A 249 20.11 30.35 21.88
C LYS A 249 19.33 31.61 21.56
#